data_dc65d450e90e3b329a0ce5b8fd8b617d
#
_entry.id   dc65d450e90e3b329a0ce5b8fd8b617d
#
_cell.length_a   1.000
_cell.length_b   1.000
_cell.length_c   1.000
_cell.angle_alpha   90.00
_cell.angle_beta   90.00
_cell.angle_gamma   90.00
#
_symmetry.space_group_name_H-M   'P 1'
#
loop_
_entity.id
_entity.type
_entity.pdbx_description
1 polymer ?
#
loop_
_entity_poly.entity_id
_entity_poly.type
_entity_poly.pdbx_seq_one_letter_code
_entity_poly.pdbx_strand_id
1 'polypeptide(L)'
;MMSQIIVGIDFSSSSMTALRLAIDIANRTGADILMAWVENNEKNVDEAKEELNQLAIENKSKLGGKSISYITCTGKVYQAMAKLVKDENPDLLVIGAHGKGGYDEKYAGQNAFKMIIECNAPVLVVRETFNFDKHLEKLVLPIDSSRDTRQKVPWTIEFAKMFPQSSICILGVQTSNVKTVRSDVMSYVASVEKFLTQHALPFTTDFVDTENVALATIEYSKSINADLIVTMVEQEKTISNFFFLGPYLQQMINQSPFPVLIVPNVQLHGAAK
;
A
#
# COMPACT_ATOMS: atom_id res chain seq x y z
N MET A 1 -10.71 5.94 12.62
CA MET A 1 -11.03 4.49 12.81
C MET A 1 -11.39 3.97 11.44
N MET A 2 -10.74 2.90 10.97
CA MET A 2 -11.00 2.32 9.65
C MET A 2 -12.38 1.67 9.66
N SER A 3 -13.19 1.90 8.64
CA SER A 3 -14.58 1.41 8.53
C SER A 3 -14.72 0.30 7.48
N GLN A 4 -13.99 0.43 6.36
CA GLN A 4 -14.10 -0.51 5.25
C GLN A 4 -12.73 -0.76 4.58
N ILE A 5 -12.45 -2.02 4.30
CA ILE A 5 -11.31 -2.47 3.51
C ILE A 5 -11.84 -3.17 2.25
N ILE A 6 -11.41 -2.73 1.07
CA ILE A 6 -11.63 -3.47 -0.18
C ILE A 6 -10.43 -4.39 -0.41
N VAL A 7 -10.71 -5.62 -0.84
CA VAL A 7 -9.67 -6.61 -1.20
C VAL A 7 -9.87 -7.04 -2.64
N GLY A 8 -8.86 -6.83 -3.48
CA GLY A 8 -8.86 -7.34 -4.85
C GLY A 8 -8.61 -8.86 -4.87
N ILE A 9 -9.55 -9.62 -5.39
CA ILE A 9 -9.51 -11.08 -5.49
C ILE A 9 -9.43 -11.49 -6.96
N ASP A 10 -8.46 -12.34 -7.29
CA ASP A 10 -8.35 -13.04 -8.56
C ASP A 10 -8.08 -14.54 -8.36
N PHE A 11 -8.21 -15.02 -7.13
CA PHE A 11 -7.95 -16.40 -6.69
C PHE A 11 -6.49 -16.86 -6.91
N SER A 12 -5.54 -15.93 -7.04
CA SER A 12 -4.10 -16.22 -6.99
C SER A 12 -3.62 -16.35 -5.55
N SER A 13 -2.46 -16.97 -5.33
CA SER A 13 -1.80 -17.05 -4.01
C SER A 13 -1.58 -15.66 -3.40
N SER A 14 -1.21 -14.67 -4.23
CA SER A 14 -1.03 -13.29 -3.80
C SER A 14 -2.33 -12.65 -3.34
N SER A 15 -3.45 -12.84 -4.04
CA SER A 15 -4.75 -12.28 -3.62
C SER A 15 -5.30 -12.97 -2.37
N MET A 16 -5.01 -14.26 -2.19
CA MET A 16 -5.35 -14.96 -0.94
C MET A 16 -4.50 -14.46 0.24
N THR A 17 -3.23 -14.15 0.00
CA THR A 17 -2.37 -13.48 1.00
C THR A 17 -2.90 -12.08 1.33
N ALA A 18 -3.36 -11.33 0.33
CA ALA A 18 -3.99 -10.03 0.52
C ALA A 18 -5.26 -10.12 1.38
N LEU A 19 -6.12 -11.11 1.12
CA LEU A 19 -7.32 -11.35 1.92
C LEU A 19 -6.97 -11.68 3.39
N ARG A 20 -6.00 -12.57 3.61
CA ARG A 20 -5.57 -12.93 4.96
C ARG A 20 -5.01 -11.72 5.72
N LEU A 21 -4.21 -10.88 5.05
CA LEU A 21 -3.67 -9.65 5.64
C LEU A 21 -4.78 -8.64 5.94
N ALA A 22 -5.73 -8.46 5.03
CA ALA A 22 -6.89 -7.61 5.26
C ALA A 22 -7.75 -8.06 6.46
N ILE A 23 -7.91 -9.37 6.66
CA ILE A 23 -8.60 -9.93 7.83
C ILE A 23 -7.83 -9.60 9.13
N ASP A 24 -6.50 -9.70 9.14
CA ASP A 24 -5.70 -9.32 10.32
C ASP A 24 -5.84 -7.83 10.63
N ILE A 25 -5.78 -6.97 9.62
CA ILE A 25 -6.00 -5.52 9.76
C ILE A 25 -7.44 -5.24 10.25
N ALA A 26 -8.45 -5.88 9.65
CA ALA A 26 -9.85 -5.71 10.02
C ALA A 26 -10.13 -6.09 11.49
N ASN A 27 -9.52 -7.17 11.97
CA ASN A 27 -9.63 -7.57 13.38
C ASN A 27 -9.08 -6.54 14.36
N ARG A 28 -8.04 -5.81 13.96
CA ARG A 28 -7.40 -4.77 14.80
C ARG A 28 -8.14 -3.44 14.73
N THR A 29 -8.67 -3.10 13.55
CA THR A 29 -9.28 -1.80 13.28
C THR A 29 -10.80 -1.79 13.48
N GLY A 30 -11.42 -2.95 13.42
CA GLY A 30 -12.86 -3.10 13.41
C GLY A 30 -13.51 -2.76 12.07
N ALA A 31 -12.77 -2.85 10.97
CA ALA A 31 -13.30 -2.60 9.63
C ALA A 31 -14.10 -3.78 9.07
N ASP A 32 -15.06 -3.48 8.20
CA ASP A 32 -15.70 -4.47 7.35
C ASP A 32 -14.86 -4.76 6.11
N ILE A 33 -15.01 -5.95 5.51
CA ILE A 33 -14.30 -6.36 4.31
C ILE A 33 -15.26 -6.50 3.13
N LEU A 34 -14.89 -5.88 2.01
CA LEU A 34 -15.52 -6.07 0.71
C LEU A 34 -14.52 -6.74 -0.24
N MET A 35 -14.71 -8.01 -0.55
CA MET A 35 -13.96 -8.72 -1.57
C MET A 35 -14.47 -8.31 -2.95
N ALA A 36 -13.58 -7.88 -3.85
CA ALA A 36 -13.91 -7.45 -5.20
C ALA A 36 -13.22 -8.34 -6.23
N TRP A 37 -14.01 -8.97 -7.08
CA TRP A 37 -13.53 -9.72 -8.23
C TRP A 37 -14.00 -9.06 -9.51
N VAL A 38 -13.11 -8.95 -10.48
CA VAL A 38 -13.44 -8.41 -11.81
C VAL A 38 -13.48 -9.54 -12.81
N GLU A 39 -14.59 -9.62 -13.56
CA GLU A 39 -14.79 -10.61 -14.59
C GLU A 39 -13.65 -10.61 -15.59
N ASN A 40 -13.15 -11.81 -15.87
CA ASN A 40 -12.12 -12.07 -16.87
C ASN A 40 -12.53 -13.30 -17.70
N ASN A 41 -11.81 -13.54 -18.79
CA ASN A 41 -12.11 -14.67 -19.68
C ASN A 41 -11.69 -16.03 -19.11
N GLU A 42 -11.11 -16.08 -17.92
CA GLU A 42 -10.53 -17.29 -17.33
C GLU A 42 -11.52 -18.05 -16.45
N LYS A 43 -12.55 -17.34 -15.93
CA LYS A 43 -13.51 -17.92 -14.99
C LYS A 43 -14.93 -17.43 -15.24
N ASN A 44 -15.89 -18.33 -15.15
CA ASN A 44 -17.30 -18.02 -15.21
C ASN A 44 -17.72 -17.21 -13.99
N VAL A 45 -18.63 -16.24 -14.17
CA VAL A 45 -19.13 -15.35 -13.11
C VAL A 45 -19.81 -16.13 -11.98
N ASP A 46 -20.57 -17.17 -12.32
CA ASP A 46 -21.29 -17.95 -11.31
C ASP A 46 -20.34 -18.81 -10.47
N GLU A 47 -19.32 -19.41 -11.08
CA GLU A 47 -18.23 -20.10 -10.37
C GLU A 47 -17.46 -19.13 -9.45
N ALA A 48 -17.16 -17.93 -9.94
CA ALA A 48 -16.48 -16.91 -9.14
C ALA A 48 -17.33 -16.49 -7.92
N LYS A 49 -18.63 -16.32 -8.10
CA LYS A 49 -19.55 -16.01 -6.99
C LYS A 49 -19.63 -17.13 -5.96
N GLU A 50 -19.65 -18.38 -6.38
CA GLU A 50 -19.65 -19.54 -5.47
C GLU A 50 -18.36 -19.55 -4.63
N GLU A 51 -17.19 -19.37 -5.26
CA GLU A 51 -15.92 -19.32 -4.54
C GLU A 51 -15.81 -18.11 -3.62
N LEU A 52 -16.26 -16.92 -4.04
CA LEU A 52 -16.28 -15.71 -3.20
C LEU A 52 -17.20 -15.90 -2.00
N ASN A 53 -18.38 -16.51 -2.21
CA ASN A 53 -19.31 -16.84 -1.13
C ASN A 53 -18.69 -17.83 -0.14
N GLN A 54 -18.01 -18.86 -0.65
CA GLN A 54 -17.29 -19.81 0.19
C GLN A 54 -16.19 -19.12 1.00
N LEU A 55 -15.37 -18.25 0.40
CA LEU A 55 -14.38 -17.46 1.10
C LEU A 55 -14.99 -16.57 2.19
N ALA A 56 -16.16 -15.96 1.92
CA ALA A 56 -16.87 -15.17 2.92
C ALA A 56 -17.31 -16.01 4.12
N ILE A 57 -17.88 -17.18 3.87
CA ILE A 57 -18.33 -18.12 4.93
C ILE A 57 -17.16 -18.59 5.78
N GLU A 58 -16.06 -19.04 5.15
CA GLU A 58 -14.87 -19.56 5.83
C GLU A 58 -14.15 -18.52 6.71
N ASN A 59 -14.23 -17.25 6.31
CA ASN A 59 -13.52 -16.19 7.02
C ASN A 59 -14.41 -15.38 7.97
N LYS A 60 -15.73 -15.55 7.92
CA LYS A 60 -16.68 -14.84 8.78
C LYS A 60 -16.39 -15.00 10.28
N SER A 61 -16.06 -16.21 10.71
CA SER A 61 -15.73 -16.49 12.12
C SER A 61 -14.41 -15.85 12.58
N LYS A 62 -13.53 -15.47 11.65
CA LYS A 62 -12.24 -14.86 11.94
C LYS A 62 -12.33 -13.34 12.17
N LEU A 63 -13.47 -12.72 11.89
CA LEU A 63 -13.66 -11.26 11.88
C LEU A 63 -14.35 -10.70 13.12
N GLY A 64 -14.27 -11.33 14.27
CA GLY A 64 -14.70 -10.74 15.54
C GLY A 64 -16.07 -10.03 15.54
N GLY A 65 -17.00 -10.44 14.66
CA GLY A 65 -18.34 -9.84 14.54
C GLY A 65 -18.48 -8.79 13.43
N LYS A 66 -17.45 -8.52 12.65
CA LYS A 66 -17.50 -7.64 11.48
C LYS A 66 -17.96 -8.40 10.23
N SER A 67 -18.39 -7.63 9.21
CA SER A 67 -18.90 -8.24 7.98
C SER A 67 -17.77 -8.54 6.99
N ILE A 68 -17.96 -9.63 6.24
CA ILE A 68 -17.23 -9.89 5.01
C ILE A 68 -18.25 -10.16 3.91
N SER A 69 -18.18 -9.40 2.86
CA SER A 69 -19.05 -9.46 1.69
C SER A 69 -18.24 -9.50 0.41
N TYR A 70 -18.89 -9.69 -0.70
CA TYR A 70 -18.21 -9.66 -1.99
C TYR A 70 -19.05 -8.95 -3.06
N ILE A 71 -18.35 -8.47 -4.09
CA ILE A 71 -18.93 -7.88 -5.30
C ILE A 71 -18.21 -8.40 -6.54
N THR A 72 -18.97 -8.61 -7.61
CA THR A 72 -18.41 -8.91 -8.93
C THR A 72 -18.53 -7.68 -9.82
N CYS A 73 -17.44 -7.32 -10.48
CA CYS A 73 -17.35 -6.16 -11.37
C CYS A 73 -17.08 -6.63 -12.80
N THR A 74 -17.44 -5.83 -13.78
CA THR A 74 -17.21 -6.10 -15.21
C THR A 74 -16.30 -5.04 -15.83
N GLY A 75 -15.54 -5.39 -16.86
CA GLY A 75 -14.68 -4.49 -17.59
C GLY A 75 -13.20 -4.69 -17.36
N LYS A 76 -12.37 -3.69 -17.66
CA LYS A 76 -10.92 -3.78 -17.43
C LYS A 76 -10.63 -3.71 -15.92
N VAL A 77 -9.85 -4.66 -15.43
CA VAL A 77 -9.58 -4.85 -13.99
C VAL A 77 -9.26 -3.55 -13.27
N TYR A 78 -8.27 -2.78 -13.74
CA TYR A 78 -7.86 -1.55 -13.07
C TYR A 78 -8.94 -0.46 -13.09
N GLN A 79 -9.74 -0.34 -14.18
CA GLN A 79 -10.82 0.65 -14.28
C GLN A 79 -12.00 0.28 -13.39
N ALA A 80 -12.39 -0.99 -13.38
CA ALA A 80 -13.47 -1.49 -12.54
C ALA A 80 -13.14 -1.32 -11.05
N MET A 81 -11.92 -1.65 -10.66
CA MET A 81 -11.44 -1.47 -9.27
C MET A 81 -11.33 0.00 -8.88
N ALA A 82 -10.78 0.87 -9.75
CA ALA A 82 -10.70 2.30 -9.47
C ALA A 82 -12.09 2.94 -9.33
N LYS A 83 -13.05 2.52 -10.18
CA LYS A 83 -14.44 2.93 -10.07
C LYS A 83 -15.05 2.48 -8.75
N LEU A 84 -14.89 1.20 -8.38
CA LEU A 84 -15.39 0.66 -7.12
C LEU A 84 -14.82 1.42 -5.92
N VAL A 85 -13.49 1.63 -5.88
CA VAL A 85 -12.83 2.40 -4.81
C VAL A 85 -13.37 3.83 -4.72
N LYS A 86 -13.67 4.46 -5.85
CA LYS A 86 -14.28 5.80 -5.87
C LYS A 86 -15.73 5.80 -5.36
N ASP A 87 -16.51 4.79 -5.73
CA ASP A 87 -17.94 4.70 -5.37
C ASP A 87 -18.12 4.32 -3.88
N GLU A 88 -17.31 3.38 -3.38
CA GLU A 88 -17.36 2.88 -2.00
C GLU A 88 -16.55 3.74 -1.01
N ASN A 89 -15.56 4.49 -1.49
CA ASN A 89 -14.66 5.34 -0.70
C ASN A 89 -14.07 4.62 0.53
N PRO A 90 -13.39 3.47 0.34
CA PRO A 90 -12.82 2.68 1.43
C PRO A 90 -11.64 3.38 2.09
N ASP A 91 -11.33 3.00 3.32
CA ASP A 91 -10.15 3.47 4.03
C ASP A 91 -8.85 2.82 3.50
N LEU A 92 -8.96 1.62 2.89
CA LEU A 92 -7.82 0.88 2.39
C LEU A 92 -8.24 -0.07 1.25
N LEU A 93 -7.44 -0.10 0.17
CA LEU A 93 -7.47 -1.17 -0.82
C LEU A 93 -6.29 -2.12 -0.56
N VAL A 94 -6.54 -3.42 -0.45
CA VAL A 94 -5.48 -4.45 -0.32
C VAL A 94 -5.45 -5.30 -1.56
N ILE A 95 -4.27 -5.44 -2.19
CA ILE A 95 -4.09 -6.22 -3.41
C ILE A 95 -2.83 -7.10 -3.33
N GLY A 96 -2.87 -8.21 -4.04
CA GLY A 96 -1.68 -9.01 -4.31
C GLY A 96 -0.74 -8.31 -5.31
N ALA A 97 0.56 -8.47 -5.13
CA ALA A 97 1.55 -7.93 -6.07
C ALA A 97 1.48 -8.60 -7.45
N HIS A 98 1.06 -9.87 -7.51
CA HIS A 98 0.98 -10.68 -8.72
C HIS A 98 -0.42 -11.26 -8.87
N GLY A 99 -0.93 -11.32 -10.10
CA GLY A 99 -2.17 -12.01 -10.43
C GLY A 99 -1.91 -13.33 -11.17
N LYS A 100 -2.96 -14.11 -11.46
CA LYS A 100 -2.87 -15.39 -12.16
C LYS A 100 -2.19 -15.36 -13.54
N GLY A 101 -2.12 -14.21 -14.22
CA GLY A 101 -1.52 -14.05 -15.56
C GLY A 101 -0.07 -13.55 -15.57
N GLY A 102 0.61 -13.49 -14.44
CA GLY A 102 2.00 -13.03 -14.37
C GLY A 102 2.98 -14.05 -14.95
N TYR A 103 3.51 -13.80 -16.14
CA TYR A 103 4.55 -14.63 -16.76
C TYR A 103 5.89 -14.60 -16.05
N ASP A 104 6.09 -13.68 -15.11
CA ASP A 104 7.34 -13.53 -14.35
C ASP A 104 7.00 -13.14 -12.91
N GLU A 105 7.24 -14.07 -11.98
CA GLU A 105 7.04 -13.88 -10.54
C GLU A 105 7.86 -12.72 -9.94
N LYS A 106 8.79 -12.18 -10.73
CA LYS A 106 9.66 -11.07 -10.31
C LYS A 106 9.01 -9.70 -10.43
N TYR A 107 7.98 -9.54 -11.27
CA TYR A 107 7.40 -8.23 -11.54
C TYR A 107 5.92 -8.19 -11.17
N ALA A 108 5.50 -7.15 -10.45
CA ALA A 108 4.09 -6.91 -10.16
C ALA A 108 3.29 -6.75 -11.45
N GLY A 109 2.06 -7.25 -11.45
CA GLY A 109 1.21 -7.24 -12.64
C GLY A 109 0.87 -5.81 -13.09
N GLN A 110 0.72 -5.60 -14.40
CA GLN A 110 0.35 -4.29 -14.97
C GLN A 110 -0.96 -3.72 -14.38
N ASN A 111 -1.89 -4.59 -14.00
CA ASN A 111 -3.14 -4.17 -13.37
C ASN A 111 -2.90 -3.56 -11.97
N ALA A 112 -1.99 -4.14 -11.17
CA ALA A 112 -1.64 -3.58 -9.86
C ALA A 112 -1.07 -2.16 -10.00
N PHE A 113 -0.17 -1.93 -10.95
CA PHE A 113 0.39 -0.60 -11.19
C PHE A 113 -0.66 0.42 -11.63
N LYS A 114 -1.56 0.04 -12.55
CA LYS A 114 -2.63 0.92 -13.01
C LYS A 114 -3.64 1.21 -11.90
N MET A 115 -4.00 0.22 -11.08
CA MET A 115 -4.87 0.44 -9.93
C MET A 115 -4.27 1.44 -8.94
N ILE A 116 -2.98 1.31 -8.62
CA ILE A 116 -2.29 2.22 -7.70
C ILE A 116 -2.34 3.68 -8.19
N ILE A 117 -2.19 3.91 -9.50
CA ILE A 117 -2.23 5.26 -10.08
C ILE A 117 -3.65 5.84 -10.06
N GLU A 118 -4.65 5.02 -10.38
CA GLU A 118 -6.03 5.48 -10.58
C GLU A 118 -6.84 5.51 -9.27
N CYS A 119 -6.42 4.78 -8.23
CA CYS A 119 -7.12 4.78 -6.95
C CYS A 119 -6.84 6.05 -6.13
N ASN A 120 -7.89 6.58 -5.53
CA ASN A 120 -7.83 7.73 -4.61
C ASN A 120 -7.78 7.33 -3.13
N ALA A 121 -7.73 6.05 -2.84
CA ALA A 121 -7.52 5.48 -1.51
C ALA A 121 -6.10 4.92 -1.36
N PRO A 122 -5.56 4.78 -0.15
CA PRO A 122 -4.32 4.07 0.09
C PRO A 122 -4.39 2.64 -0.42
N VAL A 123 -3.30 2.16 -1.02
CA VAL A 123 -3.20 0.80 -1.55
C VAL A 123 -2.11 0.05 -0.81
N LEU A 124 -2.47 -1.05 -0.16
CA LEU A 124 -1.52 -1.97 0.45
C LEU A 124 -1.26 -3.13 -0.52
N VAL A 125 -0.02 -3.20 -1.00
CA VAL A 125 0.43 -4.26 -1.89
C VAL A 125 1.18 -5.31 -1.10
N VAL A 126 0.81 -6.58 -1.23
CA VAL A 126 1.45 -7.69 -0.52
C VAL A 126 1.83 -8.81 -1.48
N ARG A 127 2.96 -9.47 -1.21
CA ARG A 127 3.41 -10.67 -1.93
C ARG A 127 2.93 -11.93 -1.23
N GLU A 128 2.82 -13.02 -1.99
CA GLU A 128 2.46 -14.34 -1.43
C GLU A 128 3.46 -14.84 -0.37
N THR A 129 4.72 -14.39 -0.45
CA THR A 129 5.80 -14.74 0.50
C THR A 129 5.74 -13.97 1.82
N PHE A 130 4.69 -13.17 2.06
CA PHE A 130 4.54 -12.41 3.31
C PHE A 130 4.51 -13.33 4.54
N ASN A 131 5.34 -13.01 5.52
CA ASN A 131 5.38 -13.73 6.79
C ASN A 131 4.34 -13.16 7.76
N PHE A 132 3.32 -13.94 8.08
CA PHE A 132 2.23 -13.57 9.00
C PHE A 132 2.62 -13.60 10.50
N ASP A 133 3.85 -13.98 10.85
CA ASP A 133 4.36 -13.79 12.21
C ASP A 133 4.70 -12.31 12.49
N LYS A 134 4.68 -11.48 11.44
CA LYS A 134 4.86 -10.03 11.54
C LYS A 134 3.54 -9.32 11.81
N HIS A 135 3.62 -8.24 12.58
CA HIS A 135 2.44 -7.56 13.11
C HIS A 135 2.20 -6.15 12.57
N LEU A 136 2.89 -5.74 11.51
CA LEU A 136 2.83 -4.39 10.92
C LEU A 136 3.13 -3.27 11.96
N GLU A 137 4.05 -3.54 12.88
CA GLU A 137 4.39 -2.63 13.99
C GLU A 137 5.60 -1.75 13.67
N LYS A 138 6.54 -2.23 12.85
CA LYS A 138 7.73 -1.48 12.47
C LYS A 138 7.61 -0.93 11.04
N LEU A 139 7.27 0.35 10.93
CA LEU A 139 6.98 1.02 9.68
C LEU A 139 8.19 1.82 9.21
N VAL A 140 8.70 1.58 8.01
CA VAL A 140 9.75 2.39 7.40
C VAL A 140 9.13 3.52 6.58
N LEU A 141 9.55 4.74 6.87
CA LEU A 141 9.08 5.97 6.22
C LEU A 141 10.27 6.68 5.55
N PRO A 142 10.57 6.41 4.27
CA PRO A 142 11.64 7.11 3.57
C PRO A 142 11.25 8.57 3.30
N ILE A 143 12.17 9.51 3.56
CA ILE A 143 12.02 10.94 3.32
C ILE A 143 13.19 11.40 2.46
N ASP A 144 12.91 11.86 1.27
CA ASP A 144 13.86 12.42 0.32
C ASP A 144 13.69 13.95 0.16
N SER A 145 14.37 14.55 -0.81
CA SER A 145 14.29 15.98 -1.10
C SER A 145 13.07 16.39 -1.93
N SER A 146 12.18 15.45 -2.33
CA SER A 146 10.99 15.80 -3.10
C SER A 146 9.99 16.57 -2.23
N ARG A 147 9.32 17.56 -2.83
CA ARG A 147 8.33 18.38 -2.08
C ARG A 147 7.17 17.57 -1.58
N ASP A 148 6.82 16.52 -2.29
CA ASP A 148 5.66 15.66 -2.00
C ASP A 148 5.98 14.59 -0.98
N THR A 149 7.27 14.34 -0.68
CA THR A 149 7.71 13.24 0.20
C THR A 149 6.98 13.20 1.55
N ARG A 150 6.50 14.35 2.05
CA ARG A 150 5.80 14.47 3.34
C ARG A 150 4.29 14.20 3.28
N GLN A 151 3.68 14.10 2.09
CA GLN A 151 2.22 13.86 1.96
C GLN A 151 1.80 12.51 2.54
N LYS A 152 2.72 11.54 2.62
CA LYS A 152 2.45 10.22 3.23
C LYS A 152 2.45 10.25 4.77
N VAL A 153 2.96 11.30 5.40
CA VAL A 153 3.11 11.35 6.87
C VAL A 153 1.77 11.27 7.62
N PRO A 154 0.71 12.03 7.27
CA PRO A 154 -0.58 11.90 7.93
C PRO A 154 -1.15 10.47 7.85
N TRP A 155 -1.03 9.84 6.69
CA TRP A 155 -1.48 8.46 6.48
C TRP A 155 -0.66 7.46 7.31
N THR A 156 0.67 7.66 7.40
CA THR A 156 1.53 6.84 8.25
C THR A 156 1.11 6.92 9.71
N ILE A 157 0.78 8.13 10.19
CA ILE A 157 0.32 8.35 11.55
C ILE A 157 -1.02 7.65 11.81
N GLU A 158 -1.99 7.82 10.93
CA GLU A 158 -3.30 7.18 11.10
C GLU A 158 -3.17 5.66 11.03
N PHE A 159 -2.32 5.13 10.14
CA PHE A 159 -2.05 3.70 10.09
C PHE A 159 -1.35 3.21 11.36
N ALA A 160 -0.31 3.90 11.83
CA ALA A 160 0.42 3.54 13.04
C ALA A 160 -0.47 3.51 14.29
N LYS A 161 -1.42 4.46 14.42
CA LYS A 161 -2.36 4.50 15.55
C LYS A 161 -3.28 3.28 15.64
N MET A 162 -3.46 2.54 14.55
CA MET A 162 -4.25 1.31 14.54
C MET A 162 -3.52 0.14 15.18
N PHE A 163 -2.20 0.26 15.32
CA PHE A 163 -1.32 -0.76 15.89
C PHE A 163 -0.62 -0.19 17.12
N PRO A 164 -1.10 -0.47 18.34
CA PRO A 164 -0.63 0.20 19.57
C PRO A 164 0.86 0.07 19.89
N GLN A 165 1.53 -0.94 19.32
CA GLN A 165 2.98 -1.18 19.49
C GLN A 165 3.79 -0.66 18.30
N SER A 166 3.17 0.06 17.38
CA SER A 166 3.86 0.53 16.18
C SER A 166 4.94 1.56 16.51
N SER A 167 6.03 1.48 15.74
CA SER A 167 7.12 2.45 15.73
C SER A 167 7.43 2.85 14.29
N ILE A 168 7.76 4.12 14.08
CA ILE A 168 8.07 4.64 12.75
C ILE A 168 9.58 4.82 12.62
N CYS A 169 10.19 4.13 11.66
CA CYS A 169 11.60 4.28 11.33
C CYS A 169 11.72 5.26 10.17
N ILE A 170 12.05 6.50 10.47
CA ILE A 170 12.29 7.54 9.46
C ILE A 170 13.64 7.28 8.82
N LEU A 171 13.66 7.14 7.50
CA LEU A 171 14.89 7.04 6.73
C LEU A 171 15.07 8.29 5.87
N GLY A 172 15.95 9.21 6.29
CA GLY A 172 16.36 10.35 5.47
C GLY A 172 17.25 9.90 4.31
N VAL A 173 16.74 9.98 3.07
CA VAL A 173 17.45 9.49 1.89
C VAL A 173 18.09 10.66 1.14
N GLN A 174 19.41 10.69 1.13
CA GLN A 174 20.22 11.74 0.52
C GLN A 174 20.73 11.26 -0.83
N THR A 175 20.13 11.76 -1.91
CA THR A 175 20.43 11.35 -3.29
C THR A 175 21.49 12.22 -3.97
N SER A 176 22.01 13.23 -3.28
CA SER A 176 22.99 14.17 -3.84
C SER A 176 23.90 14.73 -2.77
N ASN A 177 25.15 15.03 -3.16
CA ASN A 177 26.13 15.72 -2.32
C ASN A 177 25.93 17.26 -2.32
N VAL A 178 24.97 17.78 -3.05
CA VAL A 178 24.63 19.21 -3.08
C VAL A 178 24.07 19.63 -1.72
N LYS A 179 24.69 20.61 -1.09
CA LYS A 179 24.35 21.05 0.28
C LYS A 179 22.88 21.43 0.45
N THR A 180 22.27 22.08 -0.53
CA THR A 180 20.86 22.48 -0.48
C THR A 180 19.94 21.26 -0.47
N VAL A 181 20.20 20.25 -1.31
CA VAL A 181 19.43 19.01 -1.36
C VAL A 181 19.50 18.26 -0.02
N ARG A 182 20.70 18.16 0.55
CA ARG A 182 20.88 17.52 1.88
C ARG A 182 20.19 18.30 2.98
N SER A 183 20.26 19.64 2.95
CA SER A 183 19.55 20.51 3.90
C SER A 183 18.03 20.34 3.81
N ASP A 184 17.48 20.19 2.61
CA ASP A 184 16.04 19.94 2.42
C ASP A 184 15.61 18.61 3.06
N VAL A 185 16.36 17.52 2.83
CA VAL A 185 16.09 16.22 3.47
C VAL A 185 16.11 16.35 4.99
N MET A 186 17.16 16.97 5.56
CA MET A 186 17.26 17.17 7.01
C MET A 186 16.09 17.99 7.57
N SER A 187 15.70 19.06 6.87
CA SER A 187 14.57 19.92 7.26
C SER A 187 13.25 19.16 7.20
N TYR A 188 13.05 18.31 6.18
CA TYR A 188 11.84 17.50 6.05
C TYR A 188 11.78 16.43 7.11
N VAL A 189 12.89 15.74 7.40
CA VAL A 189 12.99 14.77 8.50
C VAL A 189 12.66 15.44 9.84
N ALA A 190 13.27 16.59 10.16
CA ALA A 190 12.98 17.33 11.39
C ALA A 190 11.50 17.74 11.51
N SER A 191 10.86 18.09 10.38
CA SER A 191 9.43 18.38 10.35
C SER A 191 8.59 17.14 10.66
N VAL A 192 8.97 15.98 10.14
CA VAL A 192 8.31 14.69 10.41
C VAL A 192 8.47 14.30 11.87
N GLU A 193 9.68 14.36 12.43
CA GLU A 193 9.95 14.09 13.84
C GLU A 193 9.08 14.94 14.77
N LYS A 194 9.01 16.25 14.50
CA LYS A 194 8.14 17.16 15.26
C LYS A 194 6.67 16.72 15.17
N PHE A 195 6.21 16.32 14.00
CA PHE A 195 4.84 15.90 13.77
C PHE A 195 4.52 14.58 14.49
N LEU A 196 5.43 13.61 14.46
CA LEU A 196 5.29 12.34 15.18
C LEU A 196 5.31 12.55 16.70
N THR A 197 6.16 13.45 17.20
CA THR A 197 6.20 13.84 18.62
C THR A 197 4.86 14.43 19.07
N GLN A 198 4.24 15.29 18.25
CA GLN A 198 2.92 15.85 18.55
C GLN A 198 1.81 14.81 18.65
N HIS A 199 1.98 13.68 17.94
CA HIS A 199 1.05 12.54 17.98
C HIS A 199 1.43 11.46 19.00
N ALA A 200 2.49 11.67 19.78
CA ALA A 200 3.02 10.72 20.77
C ALA A 200 3.35 9.33 20.17
N LEU A 201 3.79 9.28 18.92
CA LEU A 201 4.20 8.05 18.24
C LEU A 201 5.69 7.80 18.42
N PRO A 202 6.11 6.58 18.81
CA PRO A 202 7.52 6.24 18.87
C PRO A 202 8.16 6.27 17.47
N PHE A 203 9.36 6.82 17.39
CA PHE A 203 10.12 6.80 16.13
C PHE A 203 11.62 6.70 16.37
N THR A 204 12.32 6.28 15.32
CA THR A 204 13.78 6.37 15.18
C THR A 204 14.10 7.08 13.88
N THR A 205 15.30 7.65 13.77
CA THR A 205 15.73 8.37 12.56
C THR A 205 17.13 7.91 12.16
N ASP A 206 17.25 7.53 10.90
CA ASP A 206 18.51 7.19 10.26
C ASP A 206 18.64 7.93 8.93
N PHE A 207 19.88 8.05 8.43
CA PHE A 207 20.17 8.68 7.14
C PHE A 207 21.01 7.74 6.28
N VAL A 208 20.77 7.79 4.97
CA VAL A 208 21.54 7.05 3.98
C VAL A 208 21.87 7.91 2.79
N ASP A 209 23.13 7.81 2.32
CA ASP A 209 23.56 8.38 1.05
C ASP A 209 23.42 7.31 -0.05
N THR A 210 22.67 7.61 -1.10
CA THR A 210 22.42 6.66 -2.20
C THR A 210 21.95 7.37 -3.46
N GLU A 211 22.21 6.77 -4.61
CA GLU A 211 21.60 7.16 -5.87
C GLU A 211 20.27 6.41 -6.14
N ASN A 212 20.02 5.32 -5.41
CA ASN A 212 18.83 4.48 -5.57
C ASN A 212 18.01 4.42 -4.29
N VAL A 213 17.00 5.29 -4.20
CA VAL A 213 16.13 5.41 -3.03
C VAL A 213 15.38 4.11 -2.73
N ALA A 214 14.88 3.41 -3.76
CA ALA A 214 14.12 2.18 -3.56
C ALA A 214 14.98 1.08 -2.95
N LEU A 215 16.15 0.84 -3.54
CA LEU A 215 17.06 -0.20 -3.06
C LEU A 215 17.54 0.09 -1.64
N ALA A 216 17.97 1.33 -1.36
CA ALA A 216 18.41 1.71 -0.03
C ALA A 216 17.31 1.57 1.02
N THR A 217 16.07 1.93 0.67
CA THR A 217 14.92 1.74 1.56
C THR A 217 14.66 0.25 1.85
N ILE A 218 14.72 -0.61 0.84
CA ILE A 218 14.54 -2.06 1.00
C ILE A 218 15.66 -2.66 1.87
N GLU A 219 16.92 -2.31 1.60
CA GLU A 219 18.07 -2.83 2.37
C GLU A 219 18.03 -2.34 3.84
N TYR A 220 17.70 -1.08 4.06
CA TYR A 220 17.47 -0.58 5.41
C TYR A 220 16.34 -1.33 6.11
N SER A 221 15.21 -1.53 5.42
CA SER A 221 14.07 -2.27 5.96
C SER A 221 14.43 -3.71 6.35
N LYS A 222 15.29 -4.36 5.56
CA LYS A 222 15.83 -5.69 5.90
C LYS A 222 16.72 -5.63 7.14
N SER A 223 17.64 -4.67 7.21
CA SER A 223 18.61 -4.55 8.31
C SER A 223 17.95 -4.35 9.68
N ILE A 224 16.83 -3.65 9.72
CA ILE A 224 16.07 -3.41 10.96
C ILE A 224 14.94 -4.42 11.18
N ASN A 225 14.76 -5.41 10.29
CA ASN A 225 13.65 -6.36 10.30
C ASN A 225 12.28 -5.65 10.33
N ALA A 226 12.06 -4.73 9.40
CA ALA A 226 10.81 -3.99 9.26
C ALA A 226 9.62 -4.89 8.94
N ASP A 227 8.41 -4.34 9.11
CA ASP A 227 7.16 -5.05 8.81
C ASP A 227 6.42 -4.45 7.61
N LEU A 228 6.60 -3.15 7.37
CA LEU A 228 5.90 -2.39 6.34
C LEU A 228 6.77 -1.25 5.83
N ILE A 229 6.71 -0.97 4.54
CA ILE A 229 7.27 0.25 3.94
C ILE A 229 6.11 1.16 3.54
N VAL A 230 6.18 2.45 3.92
CA VAL A 230 5.18 3.44 3.52
C VAL A 230 5.78 4.34 2.45
N THR A 231 5.12 4.41 1.31
CA THR A 231 5.52 5.26 0.18
C THR A 231 4.31 5.98 -0.39
N MET A 232 4.49 6.70 -1.50
CA MET A 232 3.40 7.41 -2.17
C MET A 232 3.57 7.37 -3.69
N VAL A 233 2.50 7.66 -4.40
CA VAL A 233 2.55 7.85 -5.85
C VAL A 233 3.29 9.14 -6.16
N GLU A 234 4.42 9.05 -6.86
CA GLU A 234 5.19 10.21 -7.29
C GLU A 234 4.54 10.88 -8.51
N GLN A 235 4.61 12.20 -8.53
CA GLN A 235 4.17 12.98 -9.67
C GLN A 235 5.34 13.14 -10.65
N GLU A 236 5.45 12.27 -11.65
CA GLU A 236 6.35 12.55 -12.77
C GLU A 236 5.71 13.59 -13.71
N LYS A 237 6.38 14.72 -13.89
CA LYS A 237 6.03 15.71 -14.92
C LYS A 237 6.46 15.19 -16.27
N THR A 238 5.75 14.26 -16.84
CA THR A 238 5.92 13.85 -18.23
C THR A 238 5.03 14.69 -19.14
N ILE A 239 5.56 15.07 -20.31
CA ILE A 239 4.93 15.91 -21.35
C ILE A 239 3.70 15.23 -21.98
N SER A 240 3.47 13.95 -21.71
CA SER A 240 2.32 13.18 -22.19
C SER A 240 1.39 12.85 -21.03
N ASN A 241 0.08 13.01 -21.23
CA ASN A 241 -1.00 12.68 -20.27
C ASN A 241 -1.08 11.19 -19.90
N PHE A 242 0.01 10.44 -19.97
CA PHE A 242 0.10 9.06 -19.53
C PHE A 242 0.69 9.04 -18.13
N PHE A 243 -0.11 8.59 -17.16
CA PHE A 243 0.36 8.32 -15.80
C PHE A 243 1.25 7.08 -15.82
N PHE A 244 2.52 7.27 -15.50
CA PHE A 244 3.45 6.17 -15.25
C PHE A 244 3.77 6.12 -13.77
N LEU A 245 3.77 4.91 -13.21
CA LEU A 245 4.42 4.69 -11.93
C LEU A 245 5.91 4.99 -12.11
N GLY A 246 6.45 5.92 -11.31
CA GLY A 246 7.87 6.24 -11.34
C GLY A 246 8.75 5.00 -11.12
N PRO A 247 10.00 5.00 -11.65
CA PRO A 247 10.93 3.88 -11.50
C PRO A 247 11.13 3.45 -10.06
N TYR A 248 11.14 4.40 -9.14
CA TYR A 248 11.23 4.18 -7.70
C TYR A 248 10.11 3.27 -7.18
N LEU A 249 8.86 3.62 -7.44
CA LEU A 249 7.71 2.89 -6.92
C LEU A 249 7.58 1.52 -7.59
N GLN A 250 7.87 1.42 -8.90
CA GLN A 250 7.94 0.14 -9.60
C GLN A 250 8.99 -0.79 -8.98
N GLN A 251 10.19 -0.27 -8.70
CA GLN A 251 11.25 -1.04 -8.07
C GLN A 251 10.87 -1.46 -6.66
N MET A 252 10.26 -0.56 -5.88
CA MET A 252 9.78 -0.85 -4.53
C MET A 252 8.79 -2.00 -4.52
N ILE A 253 7.76 -1.96 -5.36
CA ILE A 253 6.73 -3.01 -5.44
C ILE A 253 7.31 -4.32 -5.93
N ASN A 254 8.23 -4.27 -6.93
CA ASN A 254 8.81 -5.46 -7.54
C ASN A 254 9.85 -6.17 -6.65
N GLN A 255 10.57 -5.45 -5.82
CA GLN A 255 11.73 -5.98 -5.09
C GLN A 255 11.54 -6.06 -3.57
N SER A 256 10.55 -5.34 -3.01
CA SER A 256 10.32 -5.39 -1.58
C SER A 256 9.79 -6.76 -1.13
N PRO A 257 10.45 -7.40 -0.16
CA PRO A 257 9.89 -8.58 0.51
C PRO A 257 8.81 -8.21 1.55
N PHE A 258 8.67 -6.93 1.84
CA PHE A 258 7.71 -6.40 2.80
C PHE A 258 6.45 -5.90 2.08
N PRO A 259 5.29 -5.89 2.74
CA PRO A 259 4.15 -5.14 2.26
C PRO A 259 4.51 -3.67 2.04
N VAL A 260 3.92 -3.07 1.02
CA VAL A 260 4.15 -1.66 0.69
C VAL A 260 2.82 -0.93 0.75
N LEU A 261 2.68 0.00 1.68
CA LEU A 261 1.55 0.92 1.76
C LEU A 261 1.83 2.12 0.88
N ILE A 262 1.03 2.29 -0.15
CA ILE A 262 1.18 3.34 -1.16
C ILE A 262 0.08 4.36 -0.97
N VAL A 263 0.46 5.57 -0.60
CA VAL A 263 -0.47 6.68 -0.36
C VAL A 263 -0.76 7.40 -1.68
N PRO A 264 -2.02 7.71 -1.99
CA PRO A 264 -2.37 8.47 -3.18
C PRO A 264 -1.79 9.90 -3.10
N ASN A 265 -1.40 10.44 -4.26
CA ASN A 265 -0.98 11.84 -4.34
C ASN A 265 -2.22 12.75 -4.44
N VAL A 266 -2.42 13.60 -3.45
CA VAL A 266 -3.60 14.48 -3.35
C VAL A 266 -3.72 15.43 -4.56
N GLN A 267 -2.60 15.81 -5.18
CA GLN A 267 -2.61 16.71 -6.34
C GLN A 267 -3.07 16.00 -7.62
N LEU A 268 -2.88 14.67 -7.73
CA LEU A 268 -3.30 13.89 -8.90
C LEU A 268 -4.81 13.66 -8.92
N HIS A 269 -5.43 13.56 -7.75
CA HIS A 269 -6.85 13.21 -7.64
C HIS A 269 -7.78 14.42 -7.45
N GLY A 270 -7.23 15.63 -7.46
CA GLY A 270 -7.95 16.85 -7.18
C GLY A 270 -8.46 16.86 -5.74
N ALA A 271 -8.36 17.99 -5.06
CA ALA A 271 -9.02 18.13 -3.76
C ALA A 271 -10.52 17.92 -3.97
N ALA A 272 -11.01 16.70 -3.79
CA ALA A 272 -12.42 16.44 -3.63
C ALA A 272 -12.82 17.17 -2.33
N LYS A 273 -13.51 18.31 -2.54
CA LYS A 273 -14.15 19.06 -1.47
C LYS A 273 -15.36 18.31 -0.96
#